data_effe1119929ed34a462172b4b8264ce0
#
_entry.id   effe1119929ed34a462172b4b8264ce0
#
_cell.length_a   1.000
_cell.length_b   1.000
_cell.length_c   1.000
_cell.angle_alpha   90.00
_cell.angle_beta   90.00
_cell.angle_gamma   90.00
#
_symmetry.space_group_name_H-M   'P 1'
#
loop_
_entity.id
_entity.type
_entity.pdbx_description
1 polymer ?
#
loop_
_entity_poly.entity_id
_entity_poly.type
_entity_poly.pdbx_seq_one_letter_code
_entity_poly.pdbx_strand_id
1 'polypeptide(L)'
;MNSVQLKDVGLDLAELIADISRKTFQETFGPVNTEADMQLFLQKQFTTDKLIKEVGIPGNRHVLAYVDGIPAGYLFLKYHAHALLLNDPALEISRIYCLEKFQGKGVGKSLMLEAIMDANRKQLKWVWLGVWKENAKAISFYRSFGFNTFGTTDFLLGNDWQEDWLMARKC
;
A
#
# COMPACT_ATOMS: atom_id res chain seq x y z
N MET A 1 5.59 -7.32 24.77
CA MET A 1 5.76 -7.05 23.32
C MET A 1 4.39 -6.82 22.73
N ASN A 2 4.15 -5.67 22.11
CA ASN A 2 2.87 -5.41 21.44
C ASN A 2 2.78 -6.35 20.23
N SER A 3 1.82 -7.29 20.24
CA SER A 3 1.61 -8.20 19.12
C SER A 3 0.83 -7.49 18.03
N VAL A 4 1.37 -7.49 16.80
CA VAL A 4 0.63 -7.04 15.62
C VAL A 4 -0.31 -8.17 15.20
N GLN A 5 -1.60 -7.87 15.15
CA GLN A 5 -2.64 -8.78 14.67
C GLN A 5 -3.09 -8.34 13.28
N LEU A 6 -3.21 -9.28 12.35
CA LEU A 6 -3.69 -9.02 10.99
C LEU A 6 -5.10 -9.59 10.82
N LYS A 7 -5.97 -8.83 10.16
CA LYS A 7 -7.35 -9.24 9.87
C LYS A 7 -7.71 -8.91 8.42
N ASP A 8 -8.24 -9.90 7.70
CA ASP A 8 -8.83 -9.65 6.39
C ASP A 8 -10.06 -8.75 6.51
N VAL A 9 -10.22 -7.87 5.52
CA VAL A 9 -11.27 -6.87 5.48
C VAL A 9 -12.39 -7.33 4.56
N GLY A 10 -13.59 -7.44 5.13
CA GLY A 10 -14.84 -7.58 4.40
C GLY A 10 -15.57 -6.24 4.26
N LEU A 11 -16.76 -6.27 3.67
CA LEU A 11 -17.61 -5.08 3.48
C LEU A 11 -17.97 -4.38 4.81
N ASP A 12 -18.02 -5.13 5.91
CA ASP A 12 -18.27 -4.63 7.26
C ASP A 12 -17.20 -3.67 7.80
N LEU A 13 -16.00 -3.71 7.22
CA LEU A 13 -14.86 -2.86 7.59
C LEU A 13 -14.45 -1.89 6.49
N ALA A 14 -15.25 -1.75 5.42
CA ALA A 14 -14.90 -0.91 4.27
C ALA A 14 -14.76 0.58 4.63
N GLU A 15 -15.61 1.11 5.51
CA GLU A 15 -15.50 2.49 6.01
C GLU A 15 -14.21 2.69 6.81
N LEU A 16 -13.86 1.74 7.67
CA LEU A 16 -12.62 1.81 8.45
C LEU A 16 -11.38 1.78 7.56
N ILE A 17 -11.39 0.97 6.49
CA ILE A 17 -10.32 0.97 5.49
C ILE A 17 -10.23 2.33 4.79
N ALA A 18 -11.34 2.92 4.40
CA ALA A 18 -11.35 4.23 3.78
C ALA A 18 -10.76 5.31 4.70
N ASP A 19 -11.17 5.32 5.96
CA ASP A 19 -10.69 6.29 6.95
C ASP A 19 -9.18 6.16 7.21
N ILE A 20 -8.70 4.94 7.47
CA ILE A 20 -7.27 4.71 7.71
C ILE A 20 -6.43 4.98 6.46
N SER A 21 -6.96 4.69 5.26
CA SER A 21 -6.28 4.97 4.00
C SER A 21 -6.07 6.48 3.82
N ARG A 22 -7.10 7.27 3.99
CA ARG A 22 -7.03 8.73 3.87
C ARG A 22 -6.12 9.35 4.91
N LYS A 23 -6.22 8.89 6.16
CA LYS A 23 -5.40 9.38 7.26
C LYS A 23 -3.92 9.09 7.06
N THR A 24 -3.55 7.85 6.74
CA THR A 24 -2.15 7.46 6.52
C THR A 24 -1.55 8.15 5.30
N PHE A 25 -2.34 8.35 4.23
CA PHE A 25 -1.91 9.09 3.05
C PHE A 25 -1.60 10.55 3.40
N GLN A 26 -2.48 11.20 4.17
CA GLN A 26 -2.28 12.58 4.60
C GLN A 26 -1.09 12.73 5.55
N GLU A 27 -0.88 11.80 6.51
CA GLU A 27 0.30 11.78 7.38
C GLU A 27 1.59 11.63 6.58
N THR A 28 1.60 10.77 5.54
CA THR A 28 2.79 10.47 4.75
C THR A 28 3.16 11.58 3.77
N PHE A 29 2.18 12.09 3.03
CA PHE A 29 2.40 12.97 1.88
C PHE A 29 2.04 14.44 2.13
N GLY A 30 1.24 14.74 3.15
CA GLY A 30 0.89 16.11 3.52
C GLY A 30 2.09 17.01 3.77
N PRO A 31 3.11 16.58 4.54
CA PRO A 31 4.29 17.41 4.82
C PRO A 31 5.15 17.77 3.61
N VAL A 32 5.06 17.02 2.52
CA VAL A 32 5.94 17.15 1.33
C VAL A 32 5.18 17.60 0.07
N ASN A 33 3.89 17.90 0.18
CA ASN A 33 3.05 18.39 -0.90
C ASN A 33 2.34 19.68 -0.49
N THR A 34 1.86 20.45 -1.48
CA THR A 34 1.04 21.63 -1.18
C THR A 34 -0.31 21.21 -0.61
N GLU A 35 -0.90 22.04 0.26
CA GLU A 35 -2.24 21.79 0.81
C GLU A 35 -3.29 21.73 -0.31
N ALA A 36 -3.16 22.57 -1.34
CA ALA A 36 -4.07 22.62 -2.48
C ALA A 36 -4.07 21.29 -3.26
N ASP A 37 -2.90 20.72 -3.55
CA ASP A 37 -2.78 19.43 -4.26
C ASP A 37 -3.28 18.28 -3.40
N MET A 38 -2.96 18.26 -2.10
CA MET A 38 -3.47 17.28 -1.16
C MET A 38 -5.00 17.30 -1.07
N GLN A 39 -5.60 18.47 -0.95
CA GLN A 39 -7.06 18.62 -0.91
C GLN A 39 -7.71 18.16 -2.22
N LEU A 40 -7.15 18.53 -3.36
CA LEU A 40 -7.63 18.10 -4.67
C LEU A 40 -7.57 16.60 -4.83
N PHE A 41 -6.45 15.97 -4.43
CA PHE A 41 -6.27 14.53 -4.45
C PHE A 41 -7.32 13.82 -3.57
N LEU A 42 -7.45 14.23 -2.30
CA LEU A 42 -8.38 13.62 -1.35
C LEU A 42 -9.84 13.80 -1.76
N GLN A 43 -10.20 14.90 -2.41
CA GLN A 43 -11.57 15.19 -2.83
C GLN A 43 -11.97 14.55 -4.16
N LYS A 44 -11.02 14.31 -5.06
CA LYS A 44 -11.32 13.82 -6.42
C LYS A 44 -10.76 12.44 -6.72
N GLN A 45 -9.54 12.16 -6.27
CA GLN A 45 -8.83 10.94 -6.62
C GLN A 45 -8.91 9.87 -5.53
N PHE A 46 -9.00 10.28 -4.25
CA PHE A 46 -8.90 9.40 -3.08
C PHE A 46 -10.09 9.60 -2.12
N THR A 47 -11.31 9.55 -2.67
CA THR A 47 -12.54 9.78 -1.90
C THR A 47 -12.92 8.54 -1.08
N THR A 48 -13.63 8.75 0.02
CA THR A 48 -14.17 7.66 0.86
C THR A 48 -14.98 6.67 0.03
N ASP A 49 -15.87 7.13 -0.85
CA ASP A 49 -16.69 6.27 -1.71
C ASP A 49 -15.87 5.40 -2.66
N LYS A 50 -14.80 5.96 -3.25
CA LYS A 50 -13.90 5.17 -4.12
C LYS A 50 -13.20 4.08 -3.33
N LEU A 51 -12.69 4.39 -2.14
CA LEU A 51 -11.98 3.46 -1.28
C LEU A 51 -12.90 2.34 -0.77
N ILE A 52 -14.13 2.66 -0.39
CA ILE A 52 -15.15 1.67 0.00
C ILE A 52 -15.44 0.71 -1.16
N LYS A 53 -15.60 1.24 -2.38
CA LYS A 53 -15.89 0.44 -3.58
C LYS A 53 -14.76 -0.50 -3.99
N GLU A 54 -13.54 -0.28 -3.56
CA GLU A 54 -12.41 -1.20 -3.82
C GLU A 54 -12.53 -2.50 -3.01
N VAL A 55 -13.26 -2.48 -1.88
CA VAL A 55 -13.44 -3.64 -1.01
C VAL A 55 -14.44 -4.61 -1.64
N GLY A 56 -14.07 -5.89 -1.67
CA GLY A 56 -14.93 -6.94 -2.23
C GLY A 56 -14.88 -7.09 -3.75
N ILE A 57 -14.10 -6.27 -4.46
CA ILE A 57 -13.86 -6.47 -5.90
C ILE A 57 -13.03 -7.76 -6.08
N PRO A 58 -13.44 -8.68 -6.99
CA PRO A 58 -12.63 -9.84 -7.32
C PRO A 58 -11.20 -9.46 -7.74
N GLY A 59 -10.21 -10.10 -7.15
CA GLY A 59 -8.79 -9.76 -7.37
C GLY A 59 -8.24 -8.70 -6.41
N ASN A 60 -9.06 -8.09 -5.58
CA ASN A 60 -8.64 -7.18 -4.52
C ASN A 60 -8.64 -7.88 -3.15
N ARG A 61 -7.63 -7.63 -2.34
CA ARG A 61 -7.57 -8.08 -0.94
C ARG A 61 -7.09 -6.94 -0.05
N HIS A 62 -7.83 -6.67 1.01
CA HIS A 62 -7.44 -5.69 2.03
C HIS A 62 -7.16 -6.41 3.35
N VAL A 63 -6.12 -5.98 4.07
CA VAL A 63 -5.75 -6.48 5.38
C VAL A 63 -5.54 -5.31 6.33
N LEU A 64 -6.19 -5.33 7.50
CA LEU A 64 -5.95 -4.40 8.60
C LEU A 64 -4.93 -4.98 9.58
N ALA A 65 -4.02 -4.13 10.03
CA ALA A 65 -3.12 -4.43 11.13
C ALA A 65 -3.60 -3.71 12.40
N TYR A 66 -3.64 -4.44 13.49
CA TYR A 66 -4.00 -3.95 14.81
C TYR A 66 -2.81 -4.06 15.77
N VAL A 67 -2.67 -3.08 16.64
CA VAL A 67 -1.76 -3.11 17.80
C VAL A 67 -2.61 -2.85 19.05
N ASP A 68 -2.63 -3.79 19.96
CA ASP A 68 -3.44 -3.71 21.20
C ASP A 68 -4.94 -3.42 20.91
N GLY A 69 -5.48 -4.05 19.86
CA GLY A 69 -6.88 -3.87 19.44
C GLY A 69 -7.18 -2.57 18.70
N ILE A 70 -6.17 -1.72 18.47
CA ILE A 70 -6.34 -0.43 17.76
C ILE A 70 -5.85 -0.56 16.32
N PRO A 71 -6.64 -0.14 15.30
CA PRO A 71 -6.18 -0.11 13.91
C PRO A 71 -4.91 0.73 13.77
N ALA A 72 -3.86 0.13 13.22
CA ALA A 72 -2.52 0.70 13.19
C ALA A 72 -1.95 0.90 11.78
N GLY A 73 -2.47 0.16 10.81
CA GLY A 73 -2.02 0.21 9.43
C GLY A 73 -2.85 -0.72 8.55
N TYR A 74 -2.58 -0.71 7.25
CA TYR A 74 -3.28 -1.56 6.32
C TYR A 74 -2.45 -1.92 5.10
N LEU A 75 -2.88 -2.97 4.42
CA LEU A 75 -2.35 -3.48 3.17
C LEU A 75 -3.49 -3.58 2.15
N PHE A 76 -3.26 -3.12 0.92
CA PHE A 76 -4.14 -3.34 -0.21
C PHE A 76 -3.38 -4.05 -1.33
N LEU A 77 -3.86 -5.21 -1.70
CA LEU A 77 -3.28 -6.10 -2.71
C LEU A 77 -4.19 -6.22 -3.91
N LYS A 78 -3.58 -6.26 -5.10
CA LYS A 78 -4.26 -6.59 -6.36
C LYS A 78 -3.54 -7.75 -7.05
N TYR A 79 -4.30 -8.75 -7.47
CA TYR A 79 -3.73 -9.87 -8.21
C TYR A 79 -3.77 -9.57 -9.71
N HIS A 80 -2.70 -9.00 -10.22
CA HIS A 80 -2.56 -8.77 -11.66
C HIS A 80 -1.09 -8.74 -12.09
N ALA A 81 -0.87 -9.12 -13.35
CA ALA A 81 0.43 -9.11 -13.98
C ALA A 81 0.86 -7.67 -14.38
N HIS A 82 2.15 -7.48 -14.59
CA HIS A 82 2.69 -6.23 -15.12
C HIS A 82 3.49 -6.49 -16.41
N ALA A 83 3.28 -5.67 -17.43
CA ALA A 83 3.91 -5.86 -18.74
C ALA A 83 5.44 -5.93 -18.68
N LEU A 84 6.09 -5.06 -17.88
CA LEU A 84 7.54 -5.07 -17.69
C LEU A 84 8.07 -6.31 -16.93
N LEU A 85 7.19 -7.11 -16.33
CA LEU A 85 7.48 -8.40 -15.72
C LEU A 85 7.01 -9.57 -16.61
N LEU A 86 6.99 -9.35 -17.94
CA LEU A 86 6.60 -10.34 -18.95
C LEU A 86 5.17 -10.88 -18.80
N ASN A 87 4.29 -10.14 -18.15
CA ASN A 87 2.93 -10.58 -17.79
C ASN A 87 2.89 -11.90 -17.00
N ASP A 88 3.95 -12.23 -16.29
CA ASP A 88 3.95 -13.34 -15.34
C ASP A 88 2.92 -13.12 -14.22
N PRO A 89 2.39 -14.20 -13.64
CA PRO A 89 1.49 -14.10 -12.48
C PRO A 89 2.14 -13.31 -11.34
N ALA A 90 1.50 -12.23 -10.92
CA ALA A 90 2.08 -11.28 -9.98
C ALA A 90 1.06 -10.74 -8.97
N LEU A 91 1.57 -10.27 -7.84
CA LEU A 91 0.84 -9.54 -6.81
C LEU A 91 1.34 -8.10 -6.77
N GLU A 92 0.44 -7.15 -6.94
CA GLU A 92 0.71 -5.74 -6.65
C GLU A 92 0.42 -5.43 -5.20
N ILE A 93 1.39 -4.85 -4.49
CA ILE A 93 1.15 -4.10 -3.26
C ILE A 93 0.73 -2.70 -3.69
N SER A 94 -0.58 -2.50 -3.85
CA SER A 94 -1.13 -1.22 -4.28
C SER A 94 -1.01 -0.16 -3.20
N ARG A 95 -1.15 -0.55 -1.92
CA ARG A 95 -0.93 0.32 -0.76
C ARG A 95 -0.44 -0.49 0.42
N ILE A 96 0.54 0.05 1.15
CA ILE A 96 1.02 -0.46 2.43
C ILE A 96 1.38 0.74 3.30
N TYR A 97 0.60 0.98 4.34
CA TYR A 97 0.74 2.15 5.21
C TYR A 97 0.57 1.81 6.67
N CYS A 98 1.27 2.57 7.50
CA CYS A 98 1.19 2.51 8.95
C CYS A 98 0.96 3.93 9.48
N LEU A 99 0.01 4.09 10.40
CA LEU A 99 -0.18 5.34 11.12
C LEU A 99 1.10 5.76 11.84
N GLU A 100 1.42 7.04 11.81
CA GLU A 100 2.68 7.59 12.34
C GLU A 100 2.94 7.13 13.79
N LYS A 101 1.94 7.19 14.66
CA LYS A 101 2.04 6.78 16.07
C LYS A 101 2.35 5.28 16.30
N PHE A 102 2.23 4.45 15.26
CA PHE A 102 2.54 3.01 15.30
C PHE A 102 3.77 2.63 14.49
N GLN A 103 4.46 3.60 13.88
CA GLN A 103 5.73 3.33 13.22
C GLN A 103 6.78 2.82 14.22
N GLY A 104 7.69 1.98 13.75
CA GLY A 104 8.68 1.33 14.63
C GLY A 104 8.18 0.17 15.48
N LYS A 105 6.85 -0.11 15.47
CA LYS A 105 6.24 -1.21 16.25
C LYS A 105 6.05 -2.52 15.45
N GLY A 106 6.69 -2.64 14.30
CA GLY A 106 6.65 -3.86 13.48
C GLY A 106 5.44 -3.98 12.52
N VAL A 107 4.53 -2.99 12.50
CA VAL A 107 3.32 -3.02 11.67
C VAL A 107 3.67 -3.19 10.18
N GLY A 108 4.53 -2.34 9.62
CA GLY A 108 4.94 -2.42 8.21
C GLY A 108 5.60 -3.77 7.88
N LYS A 109 6.45 -4.29 8.78
CA LYS A 109 7.07 -5.60 8.62
C LYS A 109 6.03 -6.72 8.55
N SER A 110 5.05 -6.71 9.45
CA SER A 110 3.98 -7.73 9.48
C SER A 110 3.13 -7.69 8.22
N LEU A 111 2.75 -6.50 7.75
CA LEU A 111 2.00 -6.33 6.49
C LEU A 111 2.80 -6.79 5.27
N MET A 112 4.09 -6.46 5.19
CA MET A 112 4.97 -6.89 4.09
C MET A 112 5.14 -8.41 4.06
N LEU A 113 5.36 -9.03 5.22
CA LEU A 113 5.46 -10.49 5.31
C LEU A 113 4.16 -11.17 4.89
N GLU A 114 2.99 -10.62 5.24
CA GLU A 114 1.69 -11.14 4.79
C GLU A 114 1.55 -11.08 3.27
N ALA A 115 1.95 -9.97 2.63
CA ALA A 115 1.92 -9.85 1.16
C ALA A 115 2.81 -10.90 0.49
N ILE A 116 4.03 -11.10 1.00
CA ILE A 116 4.98 -12.09 0.48
C ILE A 116 4.45 -13.52 0.67
N MET A 117 3.91 -13.83 1.86
CA MET A 117 3.34 -15.15 2.14
C MET A 117 2.12 -15.42 1.26
N ASP A 118 1.29 -14.41 1.00
CA ASP A 118 0.11 -14.56 0.13
C ASP A 118 0.52 -14.87 -1.31
N ALA A 119 1.51 -14.15 -1.84
CA ALA A 119 2.06 -14.43 -3.16
C ALA A 119 2.63 -15.86 -3.27
N ASN A 120 3.35 -16.32 -2.25
CA ASN A 120 3.87 -17.69 -2.20
C ASN A 120 2.75 -18.73 -2.14
N ARG A 121 1.72 -18.53 -1.29
CA ARG A 121 0.56 -19.45 -1.22
C ARG A 121 -0.17 -19.59 -2.55
N LYS A 122 -0.20 -18.51 -3.33
CA LYS A 122 -0.84 -18.47 -4.67
C LYS A 122 0.11 -18.84 -5.81
N GLN A 123 1.34 -19.22 -5.50
CA GLN A 123 2.37 -19.60 -6.47
C GLN A 123 2.60 -18.53 -7.55
N LEU A 124 2.54 -17.26 -7.15
CA LEU A 124 2.84 -16.13 -8.02
C LEU A 124 4.35 -16.00 -8.21
N LYS A 125 4.78 -15.45 -9.33
CA LYS A 125 6.21 -15.27 -9.64
C LYS A 125 6.80 -14.01 -9.04
N TRP A 126 5.98 -12.96 -8.91
CA TRP A 126 6.43 -11.64 -8.52
C TRP A 126 5.52 -10.99 -7.49
N VAL A 127 6.13 -10.22 -6.60
CA VAL A 127 5.48 -9.15 -5.84
C VAL A 127 6.06 -7.83 -6.31
N TRP A 128 5.22 -6.86 -6.66
CA TRP A 128 5.65 -5.56 -7.16
C TRP A 128 4.87 -4.40 -6.54
N LEU A 129 5.43 -3.20 -6.63
CA LEU A 129 4.84 -1.97 -6.10
C LEU A 129 5.37 -0.74 -6.84
N GLY A 130 4.64 0.37 -6.73
CA GLY A 130 5.12 1.71 -7.04
C GLY A 130 5.50 2.45 -5.75
N VAL A 131 6.57 3.25 -5.80
CA VAL A 131 6.98 4.10 -4.68
C VAL A 131 7.54 5.42 -5.19
N TRP A 132 7.08 6.52 -4.61
CA TRP A 132 7.58 7.85 -4.94
C TRP A 132 9.11 7.93 -4.81
N LYS A 133 9.78 8.46 -5.85
CA LYS A 133 11.24 8.47 -5.95
C LYS A 133 11.92 9.18 -4.77
N GLU A 134 11.26 10.18 -4.18
CA GLU A 134 11.79 10.93 -3.05
C GLU A 134 11.51 10.28 -1.68
N ASN A 135 10.75 9.17 -1.65
CA ASN A 135 10.46 8.46 -0.41
C ASN A 135 11.59 7.48 -0.04
N ALA A 136 12.75 8.03 0.34
CA ALA A 136 13.96 7.26 0.66
C ALA A 136 13.72 6.23 1.77
N LYS A 137 12.88 6.55 2.76
CA LYS A 137 12.54 5.64 3.87
C LYS A 137 11.80 4.41 3.38
N ALA A 138 10.78 4.59 2.55
CA ALA A 138 10.02 3.48 1.99
C ALA A 138 10.88 2.64 1.02
N ILE A 139 11.67 3.28 0.16
CA ILE A 139 12.58 2.61 -0.76
C ILE A 139 13.57 1.72 0.00
N SER A 140 14.17 2.23 1.07
CA SER A 140 15.09 1.46 1.93
C SER A 140 14.37 0.27 2.58
N PHE A 141 13.14 0.48 3.07
CA PHE A 141 12.31 -0.58 3.63
C PHE A 141 12.03 -1.67 2.61
N TYR A 142 11.62 -1.36 1.38
CA TYR A 142 11.36 -2.35 0.34
C TYR A 142 12.63 -3.09 -0.09
N ARG A 143 13.76 -2.39 -0.21
CA ARG A 143 15.06 -3.01 -0.50
C ARG A 143 15.45 -4.05 0.56
N SER A 144 15.16 -3.80 1.83
CA SER A 144 15.44 -4.76 2.92
C SER A 144 14.66 -6.07 2.80
N PHE A 145 13.56 -6.08 2.02
CA PHE A 145 12.78 -7.28 1.66
C PHE A 145 13.14 -7.85 0.27
N GLY A 146 14.21 -7.39 -0.35
CA GLY A 146 14.69 -7.91 -1.63
C GLY A 146 14.01 -7.32 -2.88
N PHE A 147 13.28 -6.21 -2.73
CA PHE A 147 12.73 -5.50 -3.90
C PHE A 147 13.83 -4.72 -4.63
N ASN A 148 13.82 -4.81 -5.95
CA ASN A 148 14.72 -4.07 -6.85
C ASN A 148 13.91 -3.28 -7.86
N THR A 149 14.43 -2.13 -8.28
CA THR A 149 13.79 -1.30 -9.30
C THR A 149 13.80 -2.01 -10.67
N PHE A 150 12.66 -2.00 -11.35
CA PHE A 150 12.52 -2.54 -12.70
C PHE A 150 11.92 -1.56 -13.71
N GLY A 151 11.49 -0.39 -13.29
CA GLY A 151 10.93 0.64 -14.14
C GLY A 151 10.50 1.87 -13.39
N THR A 152 9.77 2.75 -14.06
CA THR A 152 9.16 3.96 -13.50
C THR A 152 7.74 4.11 -13.99
N THR A 153 6.94 4.91 -13.27
CA THR A 153 5.60 5.31 -13.67
C THR A 153 5.31 6.71 -13.17
N ASP A 154 4.45 7.43 -13.88
CA ASP A 154 3.99 8.74 -13.44
C ASP A 154 2.81 8.60 -12.47
N PHE A 155 2.76 9.48 -11.48
CA PHE A 155 1.69 9.58 -10.50
C PHE A 155 1.22 11.03 -10.40
N LEU A 156 -0.08 11.25 -10.58
CA LEU A 156 -0.69 12.57 -10.44
C LEU A 156 -1.26 12.75 -9.02
N LEU A 157 -0.67 13.65 -8.24
CA LEU A 157 -1.19 14.07 -6.93
C LEU A 157 -1.78 15.46 -7.04
N GLY A 158 -3.10 15.56 -7.06
CA GLY A 158 -3.78 16.84 -7.35
C GLY A 158 -3.46 17.31 -8.76
N ASN A 159 -2.69 18.38 -8.91
CA ASN A 159 -2.18 18.89 -10.18
C ASN A 159 -0.67 18.67 -10.36
N ASP A 160 -0.01 18.05 -9.40
CA ASP A 160 1.43 17.80 -9.41
C ASP A 160 1.74 16.42 -9.98
N TRP A 161 2.48 16.37 -11.10
CA TRP A 161 2.98 15.15 -11.69
C TRP A 161 4.28 14.74 -11.00
N GLN A 162 4.24 13.58 -10.37
CA GLN A 162 5.38 12.97 -9.67
C GLN A 162 5.79 11.68 -10.37
N GLU A 163 6.98 11.21 -10.11
CA GLU A 163 7.49 9.98 -10.67
C GLU A 163 7.75 8.95 -9.57
N ASP A 164 7.25 7.73 -9.78
CA ASP A 164 7.45 6.60 -8.89
C ASP A 164 8.46 5.61 -9.50
N TRP A 165 9.27 4.99 -8.65
CA TRP A 165 9.97 3.76 -8.98
C TRP A 165 8.97 2.59 -8.96
N LEU A 166 9.04 1.75 -9.97
CA LEU A 166 8.46 0.41 -9.93
C LEU A 166 9.50 -0.54 -9.37
N MET A 167 9.15 -1.21 -8.27
CA MET A 167 10.03 -2.15 -7.58
C MET A 167 9.38 -3.52 -7.50
N ALA A 168 10.17 -4.59 -7.68
CA ALA A 168 9.68 -5.96 -7.63
C ALA A 168 10.69 -6.89 -6.95
N ARG A 169 10.16 -8.00 -6.43
CA ARG A 169 10.91 -9.15 -5.95
C ARG A 169 10.31 -10.44 -6.50
N LYS A 170 11.13 -11.46 -6.70
CA LYS A 170 10.65 -12.83 -6.96
C LYS A 170 10.08 -13.44 -5.69
N CYS A 171 9.08 -14.28 -5.87
CA CYS A 171 8.55 -15.14 -4.82
C CYS A 171 9.47 -16.35 -4.59
#